data_4869e98ca1b477a5fa563450729d71b2
#
_entry.id   4869e98ca1b477a5fa563450729d71b2
#
_cell.length_a   1.000
_cell.length_b   1.000
_cell.length_c   1.000
_cell.angle_alpha   90.00
_cell.angle_beta   90.00
_cell.angle_gamma   90.00
#
_symmetry.space_group_name_H-M   'P 1'
#
loop_
_entity.id
_entity.type
_entity.pdbx_description
1 polymer ?
#
loop_
_entity_poly.entity_id
_entity_poly.type
_entity_poly.pdbx_seq_one_letter_code
_entity_poly.pdbx_strand_id
1 'polypeptide(L)'
;MTEVIFVQDGQLSRSIEVQSGEKTEMVLLVLPGVSCDIRMDVKLAGEGAEANIYGAYVCGGEEKVKIAVDMHHDLPHCNSRQLFKGIAGGASRVDFYGKIIVAQDAQRTEAYQENHNILLTDGAKVDTKPQLEIYADDVKCSHGATIGRLNEEEQFYMRSRGISLEDAKVLQMISFIAPVLENIPETDREIVVMNFENAIRSLIK
;
A
#
# COMPACT_ATOMS: atom_id res chain seq x y z
N MET A 1 7.85 -13.14 11.03
CA MET A 1 7.11 -12.18 11.92
C MET A 1 6.89 -10.91 11.10
N THR A 2 5.66 -10.39 11.07
CA THR A 2 5.33 -9.16 10.33
C THR A 2 5.86 -7.95 11.07
N GLU A 3 6.65 -7.10 10.40
CA GLU A 3 7.08 -5.81 10.94
C GLU A 3 6.03 -4.75 10.60
N VAL A 4 5.52 -4.05 11.62
CA VAL A 4 4.55 -2.95 11.45
C VAL A 4 5.22 -1.62 11.72
N ILE A 5 5.22 -0.71 10.74
CA ILE A 5 5.89 0.58 10.83
C ILE A 5 4.88 1.71 10.68
N PHE A 6 4.68 2.49 11.74
CA PHE A 6 4.03 3.79 11.65
C PHE A 6 5.05 4.83 11.18
N VAL A 7 4.85 5.30 9.96
CA VAL A 7 5.77 6.27 9.34
C VAL A 7 5.59 7.63 9.98
N GLN A 8 6.70 8.27 10.32
CA GLN A 8 6.76 9.63 10.85
C GLN A 8 7.12 10.62 9.75
N ASP A 9 7.02 11.92 10.05
CA ASP A 9 7.49 12.97 9.13
C ASP A 9 8.96 12.78 8.74
N GLY A 10 9.28 13.10 7.48
CA GLY A 10 10.62 13.08 6.94
C GLY A 10 10.90 11.90 6.02
N GLN A 11 12.04 11.26 6.20
CA GLN A 11 12.51 10.19 5.31
C GLN A 11 12.58 8.84 6.03
N LEU A 12 12.05 7.82 5.39
CA LEU A 12 12.22 6.41 5.78
C LEU A 12 12.92 5.68 4.64
N SER A 13 14.11 5.17 4.88
CA SER A 13 14.82 4.31 3.93
C SER A 13 15.08 2.94 4.54
N ARG A 14 14.79 1.88 3.80
CA ARG A 14 15.05 0.49 4.17
C ARG A 14 15.65 -0.26 2.99
N SER A 15 16.72 -0.98 3.26
CA SER A 15 17.27 -2.00 2.35
C SER A 15 17.15 -3.34 3.05
N ILE A 16 16.52 -4.31 2.39
CA ILE A 16 16.21 -5.62 2.92
C ILE A 16 16.74 -6.66 1.95
N GLU A 17 17.50 -7.62 2.47
CA GLU A 17 17.98 -8.76 1.70
C GLU A 17 17.38 -10.03 2.30
N VAL A 18 16.65 -10.81 1.46
CA VAL A 18 15.95 -12.03 1.88
C VAL A 18 16.69 -13.22 1.34
N GLN A 19 17.15 -14.09 2.25
CA GLN A 19 17.96 -15.25 1.93
C GLN A 19 17.12 -16.46 1.54
N SER A 20 17.80 -17.55 1.12
CA SER A 20 17.11 -18.76 0.63
C SER A 20 16.11 -19.32 1.64
N GLY A 21 14.87 -19.51 1.16
CA GLY A 21 13.76 -20.03 1.96
C GLY A 21 13.27 -19.11 3.08
N GLU A 22 13.80 -17.89 3.17
CA GLU A 22 13.32 -16.91 4.14
C GLU A 22 12.08 -16.17 3.63
N LYS A 23 11.27 -15.73 4.58
CA LYS A 23 10.12 -14.87 4.34
C LYS A 23 10.22 -13.58 5.14
N THR A 24 10.08 -12.46 4.46
CA THR A 24 9.91 -11.15 5.10
C THR A 24 8.51 -10.60 4.83
N GLU A 25 7.95 -9.92 5.82
CA GLU A 25 6.63 -9.34 5.73
C GLU A 25 6.58 -8.01 6.48
N MET A 26 6.13 -6.95 5.81
CA MET A 26 6.14 -5.60 6.37
C MET A 26 4.84 -4.86 6.05
N VAL A 27 4.35 -4.10 7.03
CA VAL A 27 3.20 -3.21 6.88
C VAL A 27 3.59 -1.79 7.19
N LEU A 28 3.47 -0.90 6.19
CA LEU A 28 3.74 0.53 6.30
C LEU A 28 2.43 1.30 6.51
N LEU A 29 2.37 2.14 7.53
CA LEU A 29 1.17 2.88 7.90
C LEU A 29 1.47 4.38 7.96
N VAL A 30 0.77 5.16 7.13
CA VAL A 30 0.86 6.63 7.12
C VAL A 30 -0.49 7.21 7.51
N LEU A 31 -0.52 7.95 8.60
CA LEU A 31 -1.71 8.65 9.09
C LEU A 31 -1.73 10.13 8.66
N PRO A 32 -2.88 10.80 8.66
CA PRO A 32 -2.96 12.24 8.40
C PRO A 32 -2.04 13.07 9.30
N GLY A 33 -1.53 14.17 8.78
CA GLY A 33 -0.56 15.03 9.45
C GLY A 33 0.89 14.68 9.14
N VAL A 34 1.14 13.62 8.35
CA VAL A 34 2.49 13.15 8.01
C VAL A 34 2.83 13.47 6.56
N SER A 35 3.96 14.17 6.34
CA SER A 35 4.61 14.30 5.04
C SER A 35 5.89 13.48 5.02
N CYS A 36 6.01 12.51 4.11
CA CYS A 36 7.12 11.56 4.13
C CYS A 36 7.62 11.18 2.72
N ASP A 37 8.90 10.75 2.68
CA ASP A 37 9.53 10.13 1.51
C ASP A 37 10.01 8.74 1.95
N ILE A 38 9.32 7.70 1.50
CA ILE A 38 9.58 6.30 1.83
C ILE A 38 10.32 5.66 0.67
N ARG A 39 11.46 5.03 0.96
CA ARG A 39 12.25 4.29 -0.01
C ARG A 39 12.55 2.89 0.51
N MET A 40 12.09 1.90 -0.24
CA MET A 40 12.28 0.49 0.04
C MET A 40 13.07 -0.13 -1.11
N ASP A 41 14.21 -0.72 -0.78
CA ASP A 41 14.98 -1.57 -1.69
C ASP A 41 14.95 -2.99 -1.12
N VAL A 42 14.27 -3.90 -1.81
CA VAL A 42 14.04 -5.27 -1.34
C VAL A 42 14.64 -6.24 -2.35
N LYS A 43 15.58 -7.04 -1.89
CA LYS A 43 16.33 -7.99 -2.70
C LYS A 43 16.07 -9.42 -2.26
N LEU A 44 15.46 -10.22 -3.16
CA LEU A 44 15.31 -11.65 -2.96
C LEU A 44 16.60 -12.33 -3.50
N ALA A 45 17.59 -12.45 -2.60
CA ALA A 45 18.94 -12.87 -2.92
C ALA A 45 19.18 -14.39 -2.74
N GLY A 46 18.16 -15.11 -2.26
CA GLY A 46 18.19 -16.56 -2.07
C GLY A 46 17.09 -17.26 -2.85
N GLU A 47 17.33 -18.48 -3.33
CA GLU A 47 16.33 -19.29 -4.00
C GLU A 47 15.14 -19.58 -3.07
N GLY A 48 13.91 -19.41 -3.59
CA GLY A 48 12.67 -19.60 -2.82
C GLY A 48 12.41 -18.53 -1.76
N ALA A 49 13.08 -17.38 -1.82
CA ALA A 49 12.83 -16.25 -0.93
C ALA A 49 11.43 -15.64 -1.18
N GLU A 50 10.80 -15.15 -0.11
CA GLU A 50 9.49 -14.52 -0.16
C GLU A 50 9.51 -13.13 0.51
N ALA A 51 8.95 -12.10 -0.17
CA ALA A 51 8.83 -10.75 0.37
C ALA A 51 7.42 -10.18 0.14
N ASN A 52 6.72 -9.85 1.23
CA ASN A 52 5.39 -9.24 1.18
C ASN A 52 5.42 -7.84 1.83
N ILE A 53 5.13 -6.81 1.03
CA ILE A 53 5.11 -5.42 1.48
C ILE A 53 3.70 -4.85 1.32
N TYR A 54 3.14 -4.44 2.41
CA TYR A 54 1.81 -3.85 2.48
C TYR A 54 1.91 -2.39 2.91
N GLY A 55 1.05 -1.52 2.36
CA GLY A 55 1.02 -0.11 2.74
C GLY A 55 -0.39 0.44 2.79
N ALA A 56 -0.75 1.08 3.89
CA ALA A 56 -1.96 1.88 4.00
C ALA A 56 -1.59 3.32 4.33
N TYR A 57 -2.10 4.28 3.54
CA TYR A 57 -1.88 5.69 3.79
C TYR A 57 -3.16 6.49 3.65
N VAL A 58 -3.35 7.40 4.60
CA VAL A 58 -4.44 8.36 4.61
C VAL A 58 -3.82 9.74 4.78
N CYS A 59 -4.03 10.62 3.83
CA CYS A 59 -3.49 11.98 3.85
C CYS A 59 -4.56 13.03 3.53
N GLY A 60 -4.38 14.22 4.08
CA GLY A 60 -5.29 15.35 3.95
C GLY A 60 -4.51 16.67 3.86
N GLY A 61 -5.17 17.81 4.06
CA GLY A 61 -4.50 19.10 4.06
C GLY A 61 -3.62 19.32 2.82
N GLU A 62 -2.35 19.67 3.02
CA GLU A 62 -1.32 19.87 1.97
C GLU A 62 -0.19 18.84 2.07
N GLU A 63 -0.42 17.73 2.72
CA GLU A 63 0.56 16.67 2.97
C GLU A 63 1.11 16.08 1.67
N LYS A 64 2.39 15.67 1.71
CA LYS A 64 3.10 15.07 0.59
C LYS A 64 3.63 13.71 0.99
N VAL A 65 3.09 12.66 0.40
CA VAL A 65 3.50 11.29 0.64
C VAL A 65 4.16 10.76 -0.63
N LYS A 66 5.45 10.40 -0.52
CA LYS A 66 6.19 9.75 -1.60
C LYS A 66 6.55 8.35 -1.17
N ILE A 67 6.30 7.38 -2.04
CA ILE A 67 6.60 5.98 -1.80
C ILE A 67 7.32 5.42 -3.02
N ALA A 68 8.55 4.96 -2.83
CA ALA A 68 9.30 4.24 -3.85
C ALA A 68 9.66 2.84 -3.34
N VAL A 69 9.32 1.81 -4.11
CA VAL A 69 9.61 0.42 -3.78
C VAL A 69 10.28 -0.25 -4.98
N ASP A 70 11.53 -0.60 -4.84
CA ASP A 70 12.26 -1.44 -5.78
C ASP A 70 12.34 -2.87 -5.24
N MET A 71 11.82 -3.84 -6.01
CA MET A 71 11.78 -5.26 -5.65
C MET A 71 12.61 -6.05 -6.65
N HIS A 72 13.71 -6.63 -6.19
CA HIS A 72 14.67 -7.37 -7.02
C HIS A 72 14.53 -8.89 -6.81
N HIS A 73 14.24 -9.60 -7.87
CA HIS A 73 14.27 -11.06 -7.91
C HIS A 73 15.53 -11.49 -8.66
N ASP A 74 16.55 -11.93 -7.91
CA ASP A 74 17.83 -12.29 -8.47
C ASP A 74 17.98 -13.79 -8.73
N LEU A 75 17.22 -14.63 -8.02
CA LEU A 75 17.29 -16.08 -8.06
C LEU A 75 15.92 -16.74 -8.32
N PRO A 76 15.86 -18.00 -8.75
CA PRO A 76 14.61 -18.66 -9.13
C PRO A 76 13.70 -18.97 -7.93
N HIS A 77 12.44 -19.27 -8.26
CA HIS A 77 11.40 -19.69 -7.30
C HIS A 77 11.04 -18.65 -6.23
N CYS A 78 11.41 -17.40 -6.43
CA CYS A 78 11.10 -16.32 -5.50
C CYS A 78 9.67 -15.78 -5.68
N ASN A 79 9.07 -15.36 -4.56
CA ASN A 79 7.72 -14.79 -4.56
C ASN A 79 7.71 -13.41 -3.93
N SER A 80 6.98 -12.46 -4.53
CA SER A 80 6.72 -11.17 -3.89
C SER A 80 5.31 -10.66 -4.10
N ARG A 81 4.80 -9.99 -3.08
CA ARG A 81 3.54 -9.27 -3.16
C ARG A 81 3.68 -7.87 -2.59
N GLN A 82 3.21 -6.89 -3.35
CA GLN A 82 3.11 -5.51 -2.91
C GLN A 82 1.65 -5.07 -3.04
N LEU A 83 1.05 -4.64 -1.92
CA LEU A 83 -0.30 -4.09 -1.92
C LEU A 83 -0.31 -2.76 -1.18
N PHE A 84 -0.55 -1.68 -1.91
CA PHE A 84 -0.67 -0.34 -1.37
C PHE A 84 -2.07 0.21 -1.59
N LYS A 85 -2.67 0.74 -0.53
CA LYS A 85 -3.99 1.35 -0.58
C LYS A 85 -3.96 2.73 0.06
N GLY A 86 -4.36 3.75 -0.69
CA GLY A 86 -4.27 5.14 -0.31
C GLY A 86 -5.59 5.89 -0.35
N ILE A 87 -5.78 6.81 0.59
CA ILE A 87 -6.88 7.75 0.62
C ILE A 87 -6.29 9.16 0.69
N ALA A 88 -6.60 9.98 -0.31
CA ALA A 88 -6.08 11.33 -0.43
C ALA A 88 -7.21 12.37 -0.41
N GLY A 89 -7.13 13.31 0.53
CA GLY A 89 -8.08 14.41 0.72
C GLY A 89 -7.39 15.78 0.72
N GLY A 90 -8.16 16.85 0.91
CA GLY A 90 -7.65 18.22 0.93
C GLY A 90 -6.96 18.61 -0.38
N ALA A 91 -5.75 19.12 -0.29
CA ALA A 91 -4.83 19.42 -1.40
C ALA A 91 -3.57 18.55 -1.34
N SER A 92 -3.66 17.38 -0.70
CA SER A 92 -2.55 16.45 -0.54
C SER A 92 -2.04 15.88 -1.88
N ARG A 93 -0.79 15.45 -1.87
CA ARG A 93 -0.13 14.85 -3.04
C ARG A 93 0.50 13.53 -2.67
N VAL A 94 0.21 12.51 -3.47
CA VAL A 94 0.81 11.17 -3.34
C VAL A 94 1.54 10.83 -4.62
N ASP A 95 2.82 10.49 -4.50
CA ASP A 95 3.64 9.96 -5.59
C ASP A 95 4.02 8.51 -5.23
N PHE A 96 3.49 7.54 -5.95
CA PHE A 96 3.86 6.13 -5.81
C PHE A 96 4.67 5.68 -7.01
N TYR A 97 5.85 5.14 -6.75
CA TYR A 97 6.69 4.47 -7.72
C TYR A 97 6.99 3.06 -7.23
N GLY A 98 6.57 2.07 -7.98
CA GLY A 98 6.82 0.68 -7.65
C GLY A 98 7.47 -0.04 -8.82
N LYS A 99 8.64 -0.66 -8.61
CA LYS A 99 9.38 -1.35 -9.64
C LYS A 99 9.66 -2.78 -9.22
N ILE A 100 9.36 -3.73 -10.10
CA ILE A 100 9.75 -5.12 -9.97
C ILE A 100 10.79 -5.41 -11.04
N ILE A 101 11.93 -5.97 -10.63
CA ILE A 101 13.03 -6.34 -11.50
C ILE A 101 13.24 -7.85 -11.35
N VAL A 102 13.14 -8.60 -12.44
CA VAL A 102 13.34 -10.05 -12.47
C VAL A 102 14.55 -10.35 -13.35
N ALA A 103 15.64 -10.86 -12.74
CA ALA A 103 16.86 -11.21 -13.45
C ALA A 103 16.64 -12.39 -14.41
N GLN A 104 17.53 -12.56 -15.39
CA GLN A 104 17.42 -13.58 -16.43
C GLN A 104 17.31 -15.00 -15.85
N ASP A 105 18.08 -15.29 -14.80
CA ASP A 105 18.09 -16.60 -14.16
C ASP A 105 17.03 -16.78 -13.07
N ALA A 106 16.25 -15.75 -12.76
CA ALA A 106 15.19 -15.79 -11.77
C ALA A 106 13.90 -16.42 -12.30
N GLN A 107 14.02 -17.64 -12.84
CA GLN A 107 12.92 -18.40 -13.40
C GLN A 107 11.93 -18.84 -12.32
N ARG A 108 10.65 -19.05 -12.71
CA ARG A 108 9.55 -19.43 -11.83
C ARG A 108 9.28 -18.42 -10.69
N THR A 109 9.62 -17.17 -10.94
CA THR A 109 9.26 -16.06 -10.06
C THR A 109 7.77 -15.75 -10.20
N GLU A 110 7.11 -15.53 -9.05
CA GLU A 110 5.77 -14.95 -8.98
C GLU A 110 5.84 -13.59 -8.28
N ALA A 111 5.50 -12.50 -8.98
CA ALA A 111 5.64 -11.15 -8.46
C ALA A 111 4.40 -10.29 -8.80
N TYR A 112 3.74 -9.79 -7.77
CA TYR A 112 2.49 -9.03 -7.90
C TYR A 112 2.61 -7.68 -7.21
N GLN A 113 2.22 -6.61 -7.92
CA GLN A 113 2.20 -5.26 -7.38
C GLN A 113 0.85 -4.59 -7.64
N GLU A 114 0.23 -4.09 -6.58
CA GLU A 114 -1.04 -3.39 -6.65
C GLU A 114 -0.95 -2.06 -5.88
N ASN A 115 -1.40 -0.97 -6.52
CA ASN A 115 -1.56 0.32 -5.87
C ASN A 115 -2.92 0.92 -6.19
N HIS A 116 -3.78 0.99 -5.19
CA HIS A 116 -5.16 1.48 -5.33
C HIS A 116 -5.37 2.74 -4.50
N ASN A 117 -6.04 3.73 -5.08
CA ASN A 117 -6.22 5.04 -4.45
C ASN A 117 -7.64 5.56 -4.55
N ILE A 118 -8.10 6.24 -3.50
CA ILE A 118 -9.34 7.00 -3.47
C ILE A 118 -9.02 8.49 -3.29
N LEU A 119 -9.58 9.32 -4.17
CA LEU A 119 -9.57 10.78 -4.04
C LEU A 119 -10.86 11.23 -3.36
N LEU A 120 -10.74 11.93 -2.23
CA LEU A 120 -11.88 12.50 -1.50
C LEU A 120 -12.26 13.91 -1.98
N THR A 121 -11.29 14.64 -2.54
CA THR A 121 -11.46 16.04 -2.96
C THR A 121 -10.85 16.28 -4.33
N ASP A 122 -11.26 17.34 -5.01
CA ASP A 122 -10.70 17.74 -6.31
C ASP A 122 -9.29 18.33 -6.18
N GLY A 123 -8.92 18.81 -4.99
CA GLY A 123 -7.58 19.35 -4.72
C GLY A 123 -6.52 18.27 -4.54
N ALA A 124 -6.91 17.07 -4.12
CA ALA A 124 -5.98 15.96 -3.92
C ALA A 124 -5.47 15.40 -5.26
N LYS A 125 -4.20 14.98 -5.27
CA LYS A 125 -3.56 14.42 -6.46
C LYS A 125 -2.79 13.16 -6.11
N VAL A 126 -2.93 12.15 -6.96
CA VAL A 126 -2.17 10.91 -6.90
C VAL A 126 -1.50 10.66 -8.23
N ASP A 127 -0.20 10.41 -8.22
CA ASP A 127 0.57 9.94 -9.38
C ASP A 127 1.11 8.54 -9.03
N THR A 128 0.73 7.54 -9.81
CA THR A 128 1.14 6.15 -9.59
C THR A 128 1.82 5.59 -10.83
N LYS A 129 3.05 5.08 -10.64
CA LYS A 129 3.93 4.59 -11.70
C LYS A 129 4.44 3.19 -11.38
N PRO A 130 3.62 2.15 -11.59
CA PRO A 130 4.11 0.78 -11.50
C PRO A 130 4.94 0.43 -12.73
N GLN A 131 6.05 -0.30 -12.53
CA GLN A 131 6.99 -0.71 -13.59
C GLN A 131 7.42 -2.16 -13.41
N LEU A 132 7.50 -2.90 -14.52
CA LEU A 132 8.06 -4.25 -14.56
C LEU A 132 9.26 -4.26 -15.51
N GLU A 133 10.39 -4.81 -15.04
CA GLU A 133 11.59 -5.11 -15.84
C GLU A 133 11.84 -6.61 -15.73
N ILE A 134 11.41 -7.37 -16.73
CA ILE A 134 11.44 -8.83 -16.69
C ILE A 134 12.39 -9.34 -17.74
N TYR A 135 13.42 -10.06 -17.30
CA TYR A 135 14.45 -10.65 -18.15
C TYR A 135 14.39 -12.18 -18.19
N ALA A 136 13.51 -12.81 -17.40
CA ALA A 136 13.26 -14.25 -17.38
C ALA A 136 12.01 -14.62 -18.20
N ASP A 137 11.92 -15.86 -18.68
CA ASP A 137 10.84 -16.30 -19.58
C ASP A 137 9.70 -17.04 -18.85
N ASP A 138 10.03 -17.87 -17.85
CA ASP A 138 9.05 -18.68 -17.09
C ASP A 138 8.70 -17.99 -15.77
N VAL A 139 7.84 -16.98 -15.84
CA VAL A 139 7.44 -16.18 -14.66
C VAL A 139 5.97 -15.79 -14.70
N LYS A 140 5.43 -15.43 -13.55
CA LYS A 140 4.09 -14.83 -13.40
C LYS A 140 4.23 -13.48 -12.71
N CYS A 141 4.25 -12.42 -13.50
CA CYS A 141 4.40 -11.07 -12.98
C CYS A 141 3.26 -10.18 -13.46
N SER A 142 2.70 -9.41 -12.54
CA SER A 142 1.68 -8.42 -12.89
C SER A 142 1.76 -7.19 -12.01
N HIS A 143 1.27 -6.09 -12.54
CA HIS A 143 1.01 -4.89 -11.75
C HIS A 143 -0.38 -4.34 -12.05
N GLY A 144 -0.96 -3.63 -11.07
CA GLY A 144 -2.22 -2.94 -11.17
C GLY A 144 -2.18 -1.60 -10.44
N ALA A 145 -2.79 -0.58 -11.04
CA ALA A 145 -2.97 0.71 -10.38
C ALA A 145 -4.36 1.26 -10.68
N THR A 146 -5.00 1.81 -9.65
CA THR A 146 -6.29 2.49 -9.82
C THR A 146 -6.33 3.79 -9.02
N ILE A 147 -7.02 4.78 -9.58
CA ILE A 147 -7.36 6.01 -8.89
C ILE A 147 -8.85 6.21 -9.10
N GLY A 148 -9.61 6.20 -8.02
CA GLY A 148 -11.07 6.31 -8.04
C GLY A 148 -11.61 7.27 -6.99
N ARG A 149 -12.92 7.23 -6.82
CA ARG A 149 -13.67 7.96 -5.80
C ARG A 149 -14.56 7.00 -5.03
N LEU A 150 -15.11 7.46 -3.90
CA LEU A 150 -16.11 6.70 -3.16
C LEU A 150 -17.35 6.46 -4.03
N ASN A 151 -17.96 5.29 -3.88
CA ASN A 151 -19.12 4.88 -4.66
C ASN A 151 -20.41 5.52 -4.09
N GLU A 152 -21.03 6.40 -4.87
CA GLU A 152 -22.25 7.12 -4.45
C GLU A 152 -23.48 6.20 -4.38
N GLU A 153 -23.57 5.17 -5.20
CA GLU A 153 -24.67 4.20 -5.18
C GLU A 153 -24.64 3.37 -3.90
N GLU A 154 -23.46 2.93 -3.47
CA GLU A 154 -23.29 2.25 -2.18
C GLU A 154 -23.65 3.16 -1.01
N GLN A 155 -23.23 4.43 -1.06
CA GLN A 155 -23.63 5.44 -0.04
C GLN A 155 -25.15 5.64 -0.01
N PHE A 156 -25.79 5.74 -1.17
CA PHE A 156 -27.24 5.84 -1.26
C PHE A 156 -27.92 4.62 -0.64
N TYR A 157 -27.45 3.42 -0.95
CA TYR A 157 -27.99 2.19 -0.38
C TYR A 157 -27.85 2.15 1.15
N MET A 158 -26.67 2.46 1.68
CA MET A 158 -26.45 2.52 3.14
C MET A 158 -27.33 3.56 3.82
N ARG A 159 -27.50 4.73 3.23
CA ARG A 159 -28.39 5.79 3.72
C ARG A 159 -29.86 5.37 3.73
N SER A 160 -30.30 4.61 2.74
CA SER A 160 -31.68 4.09 2.70
C SER A 160 -31.97 3.09 3.82
N ARG A 161 -30.92 2.56 4.47
CA ARG A 161 -30.96 1.67 5.65
C ARG A 161 -30.74 2.41 6.97
N GLY A 162 -30.69 3.75 6.95
CA GLY A 162 -30.57 4.58 8.15
C GLY A 162 -29.14 4.89 8.59
N ILE A 163 -28.11 4.51 7.79
CA ILE A 163 -26.72 4.89 8.05
C ILE A 163 -26.52 6.34 7.62
N SER A 164 -25.85 7.15 8.43
CA SER A 164 -25.53 8.53 8.06
C SER A 164 -24.60 8.59 6.85
N LEU A 165 -24.61 9.71 6.10
CA LEU A 165 -23.67 9.88 4.98
C LEU A 165 -22.20 9.83 5.45
N GLU A 166 -21.93 10.40 6.62
CA GLU A 166 -20.60 10.38 7.23
C GLU A 166 -20.16 8.94 7.51
N ASP A 167 -20.99 8.15 8.21
CA ASP A 167 -20.67 6.76 8.52
C ASP A 167 -20.57 5.89 7.27
N ALA A 168 -21.41 6.13 6.26
CA ALA A 168 -21.32 5.42 4.98
C ALA A 168 -19.96 5.65 4.30
N LYS A 169 -19.46 6.90 4.29
CA LYS A 169 -18.12 7.22 3.77
C LYS A 169 -17.03 6.56 4.59
N VAL A 170 -17.10 6.62 5.92
CA VAL A 170 -16.12 5.97 6.82
C VAL A 170 -16.07 4.47 6.54
N LEU A 171 -17.22 3.79 6.47
CA LEU A 171 -17.31 2.36 6.19
C LEU A 171 -16.66 1.99 4.85
N GLN A 172 -16.92 2.76 3.79
CA GLN A 172 -16.28 2.52 2.49
C GLN A 172 -14.76 2.67 2.57
N MET A 173 -14.26 3.71 3.24
CA MET A 173 -12.83 3.97 3.35
C MET A 173 -12.11 2.91 4.19
N ILE A 174 -12.70 2.49 5.32
CA ILE A 174 -12.14 1.41 6.15
C ILE A 174 -12.15 0.09 5.37
N SER A 175 -13.26 -0.26 4.72
CA SER A 175 -13.34 -1.47 3.89
C SER A 175 -12.32 -1.46 2.74
N PHE A 176 -12.04 -0.28 2.17
CA PHE A 176 -11.05 -0.14 1.11
C PHE A 176 -9.63 -0.46 1.58
N ILE A 177 -9.22 0.00 2.77
CA ILE A 177 -7.87 -0.25 3.30
C ILE A 177 -7.76 -1.57 4.08
N ALA A 178 -8.88 -2.19 4.45
CA ALA A 178 -8.92 -3.42 5.25
C ALA A 178 -7.99 -4.54 4.74
N PRO A 179 -7.87 -4.83 3.41
CA PRO A 179 -6.96 -5.87 2.93
C PRO A 179 -5.48 -5.64 3.26
N VAL A 180 -5.06 -4.40 3.52
CA VAL A 180 -3.72 -4.11 4.05
C VAL A 180 -3.68 -4.36 5.55
N LEU A 181 -4.68 -3.88 6.29
CA LEU A 181 -4.74 -3.98 7.75
C LEU A 181 -4.87 -5.42 8.25
N GLU A 182 -5.43 -6.32 7.44
CA GLU A 182 -5.53 -7.76 7.74
C GLU A 182 -4.16 -8.45 7.89
N ASN A 183 -3.09 -7.85 7.34
CA ASN A 183 -1.72 -8.37 7.45
C ASN A 183 -1.00 -7.92 8.74
N ILE A 184 -1.65 -7.08 9.55
CA ILE A 184 -1.15 -6.68 10.87
C ILE A 184 -1.41 -7.82 11.86
N PRO A 185 -0.47 -8.12 12.79
CA PRO A 185 -0.69 -9.07 13.86
C PRO A 185 -1.98 -8.78 14.63
N GLU A 186 -2.71 -9.82 14.97
CA GLU A 186 -4.04 -9.71 15.59
C GLU A 186 -4.01 -8.89 16.88
N THR A 187 -2.90 -8.98 17.64
CA THR A 187 -2.68 -8.21 18.88
C THR A 187 -2.72 -6.70 18.70
N ASP A 188 -2.34 -6.20 17.52
CA ASP A 188 -2.17 -4.77 17.25
C ASP A 188 -3.26 -4.22 16.31
N ARG A 189 -3.95 -5.13 15.60
CA ARG A 189 -4.89 -4.78 14.53
C ARG A 189 -6.03 -3.89 14.99
N GLU A 190 -6.64 -4.18 16.13
CA GLU A 190 -7.78 -3.42 16.65
C GLU A 190 -7.41 -1.95 16.91
N ILE A 191 -6.25 -1.72 17.53
CA ILE A 191 -5.74 -0.37 17.82
C ILE A 191 -5.44 0.37 16.51
N VAL A 192 -4.85 -0.31 15.53
CA VAL A 192 -4.53 0.30 14.24
C VAL A 192 -5.79 0.67 13.48
N VAL A 193 -6.78 -0.22 13.40
CA VAL A 193 -8.07 0.04 12.75
C VAL A 193 -8.75 1.26 13.39
N MET A 194 -8.78 1.33 14.72
CA MET A 194 -9.35 2.47 15.45
C MET A 194 -8.61 3.79 15.13
N ASN A 195 -7.29 3.76 15.03
CA ASN A 195 -6.50 4.93 14.66
C ASN A 195 -6.84 5.41 13.24
N PHE A 196 -6.94 4.50 12.28
CA PHE A 196 -7.36 4.84 10.91
C PHE A 196 -8.80 5.35 10.86
N GLU A 197 -9.73 4.75 11.60
CA GLU A 197 -11.12 5.23 11.65
C GLU A 197 -11.20 6.67 12.19
N ASN A 198 -10.51 6.95 13.29
CA ASN A 198 -10.46 8.30 13.87
C ASN A 198 -9.82 9.31 12.89
N ALA A 199 -8.75 8.92 12.22
CA ALA A 199 -8.09 9.73 11.22
C ALA A 199 -9.00 10.04 10.02
N ILE A 200 -9.68 9.03 9.50
CA ILE A 200 -10.65 9.17 8.40
C ILE A 200 -11.80 10.09 8.79
N ARG A 201 -12.37 9.92 9.98
CA ARG A 201 -13.44 10.80 10.49
C ARG A 201 -13.01 12.27 10.59
N SER A 202 -11.72 12.52 10.88
CA SER A 202 -11.20 13.89 10.92
C SER A 202 -11.08 14.55 9.54
N LEU A 203 -10.93 13.76 8.47
CA LEU A 203 -10.78 14.26 7.09
C LEU A 203 -12.12 14.61 6.42
N ILE A 204 -13.23 14.06 6.89
CA ILE A 204 -14.54 14.24 6.24
C ILE A 204 -15.44 15.25 6.96
N LYS A 205 -14.95 15.83 8.07
CA LYS A 205 -15.59 16.96 8.77
C LYS A 205 -15.25 18.27 8.08
#